data_9d0a1baa84972e7d61881f6c79669ae1
#
_entry.id   9d0a1baa84972e7d61881f6c79669ae1
#
_cell.length_a   1.000
_cell.length_b   1.000
_cell.length_c   1.000
_cell.angle_alpha   90.00
_cell.angle_beta   90.00
_cell.angle_gamma   90.00
#
_symmetry.space_group_name_H-M   'P 1'
#
loop_
_entity.id
_entity.type
_entity.pdbx_description
1 polymer ?
#
loop_
_entity_poly.entity_id
_entity_poly.type
_entity_poly.pdbx_seq_one_letter_code
_entity_poly.pdbx_strand_id
1 'polypeptide(L)'
;QVNQQLNITIPQAWLLWHSQNWTPPETWDAGIPGFILDYNLFASAYRPTEGDKSNNINTYGTAGLNVQPWRLRSDYQYEQTQTDNQHKSTGSIARTYLFRPLPTLGARLTLGESDLSSSIFDGFSYTGAELSSDDRMLPRELRGYAPQINGMAQTHATVTVSYAGRVIYQTKVAPGPFIITDLNQSVQGTLDVKVTEEDGRVNSFQVSAASTPFLTRQGQLRYSIATGRARPSLSHHVADETFLSSEGSWGMLSNTSLYGGILLSGENYRSVALGI
;
A
#
# COMPACT_ATOMS: atom_id res chain seq x y z
N GLN A 1 -41.13 -42.39 4.93
CA GLN A 1 -39.72 -42.07 5.26
C GLN A 1 -39.74 -40.81 6.09
N VAL A 2 -39.40 -40.93 7.39
CA VAL A 2 -39.26 -39.78 8.28
C VAL A 2 -37.85 -39.22 8.06
N ASN A 3 -37.78 -37.98 7.50
CA ASN A 3 -36.51 -37.27 7.40
C ASN A 3 -36.05 -36.90 8.82
N GLN A 4 -35.08 -37.63 9.34
CA GLN A 4 -34.39 -37.23 10.55
C GLN A 4 -33.38 -36.12 10.21
N GLN A 5 -33.69 -34.89 10.57
CA GLN A 5 -32.75 -33.78 10.52
C GLN A 5 -32.10 -33.61 11.89
N LEU A 6 -30.78 -33.68 11.94
CA LEU A 6 -29.99 -33.34 13.12
C LEU A 6 -29.71 -31.82 13.10
N ASN A 7 -30.35 -31.08 14.00
CA ASN A 7 -30.07 -29.68 14.21
C ASN A 7 -29.00 -29.52 15.30
N ILE A 8 -27.80 -29.09 14.92
CA ILE A 8 -26.71 -28.80 15.83
C ILE A 8 -26.63 -27.28 16.01
N THR A 9 -26.87 -26.82 17.23
CA THR A 9 -26.68 -25.42 17.60
C THR A 9 -25.32 -25.29 18.32
N ILE A 10 -24.39 -24.58 17.70
CA ILE A 10 -23.07 -24.30 18.28
C ILE A 10 -23.01 -22.82 18.62
N PRO A 11 -22.55 -22.42 19.83
CA PRO A 11 -22.33 -21.02 20.16
C PRO A 11 -21.40 -20.37 19.13
N GLN A 12 -21.73 -19.16 18.64
CA GLN A 12 -20.95 -18.46 17.61
C GLN A 12 -19.48 -18.27 18.00
N ALA A 13 -19.17 -18.13 19.28
CA ALA A 13 -17.81 -18.04 19.79
C ALA A 13 -16.95 -19.29 19.57
N TRP A 14 -17.56 -20.44 19.26
CA TRP A 14 -16.89 -21.73 19.05
C TRP A 14 -16.85 -22.13 17.57
N LEU A 15 -17.50 -21.36 16.72
CA LEU A 15 -17.45 -21.55 15.26
C LEU A 15 -16.15 -20.97 14.74
N LEU A 16 -15.32 -21.81 14.14
CA LEU A 16 -14.33 -21.35 13.18
C LEU A 16 -15.09 -20.59 12.11
N TRP A 17 -14.79 -19.29 11.96
CA TRP A 17 -15.47 -18.41 11.02
C TRP A 17 -15.27 -18.93 9.59
N HIS A 18 -16.32 -19.47 9.00
CA HIS A 18 -16.36 -19.87 7.59
C HIS A 18 -17.20 -18.87 6.80
N SER A 19 -16.56 -17.92 6.17
CA SER A 19 -17.17 -17.16 5.08
C SER A 19 -17.20 -18.04 3.83
N GLN A 20 -18.27 -18.00 3.03
CA GLN A 20 -18.37 -18.79 1.78
C GLN A 20 -17.23 -18.50 0.78
N ASN A 21 -16.56 -17.36 0.91
CA ASN A 21 -15.50 -16.91 0.02
C ASN A 21 -14.12 -16.84 0.70
N TRP A 22 -13.93 -17.50 1.84
CA TRP A 22 -12.66 -17.51 2.56
C TRP A 22 -12.17 -18.94 2.76
N THR A 23 -10.93 -19.15 2.40
CA THR A 23 -10.25 -20.43 2.54
C THR A 23 -9.37 -20.40 3.79
N PRO A 24 -9.49 -21.35 4.73
CA PRO A 24 -8.65 -21.38 5.93
C PRO A 24 -7.16 -21.46 5.61
N PRO A 25 -6.29 -20.79 6.38
CA PRO A 25 -4.85 -20.72 6.13
C PRO A 25 -4.14 -22.07 6.02
N GLU A 26 -4.66 -23.07 6.71
CA GLU A 26 -4.10 -24.43 6.71
C GLU A 26 -4.19 -25.12 5.34
N THR A 27 -5.11 -24.66 4.50
CA THR A 27 -5.34 -25.22 3.16
C THR A 27 -4.65 -24.44 2.06
N TRP A 28 -3.91 -23.36 2.39
CA TRP A 28 -3.27 -22.53 1.40
C TRP A 28 -2.06 -23.22 0.78
N ASP A 29 -2.04 -23.20 -0.55
CA ASP A 29 -0.92 -23.69 -1.35
C ASP A 29 0.20 -22.63 -1.39
N ALA A 30 1.44 -23.09 -1.30
CA ALA A 30 2.61 -22.23 -1.45
C ALA A 30 2.72 -21.59 -2.86
N GLY A 31 1.97 -22.11 -3.82
CA GLY A 31 1.95 -21.67 -5.21
C GLY A 31 3.06 -22.27 -6.06
N ILE A 32 2.90 -22.15 -7.36
CA ILE A 32 3.87 -22.61 -8.36
C ILE A 32 4.97 -21.57 -8.60
N PRO A 33 6.17 -21.99 -9.00
CA PRO A 33 7.17 -21.05 -9.53
C PRO A 33 6.64 -20.32 -10.75
N GLY A 34 6.91 -19.03 -10.85
CA GLY A 34 6.42 -18.22 -11.96
C GLY A 34 7.03 -16.83 -12.00
N PHE A 35 7.00 -16.24 -13.17
CA PHE A 35 7.32 -14.85 -13.41
C PHE A 35 6.03 -14.03 -13.49
N ILE A 36 6.05 -12.84 -12.92
CA ILE A 36 4.94 -11.89 -12.93
C ILE A 36 5.47 -10.57 -13.49
N LEU A 37 4.73 -10.01 -14.42
CA LEU A 37 4.93 -8.65 -14.90
C LEU A 37 3.58 -7.93 -14.87
N ASP A 38 3.45 -6.97 -13.98
CA ASP A 38 2.36 -6.01 -13.96
C ASP A 38 2.87 -4.72 -14.59
N TYR A 39 2.07 -4.10 -15.45
CA TYR A 39 2.43 -2.84 -16.09
C TYR A 39 1.21 -1.95 -16.30
N ASN A 40 1.45 -0.66 -16.17
CA ASN A 40 0.53 0.39 -16.55
C ASN A 40 1.24 1.26 -17.58
N LEU A 41 0.69 1.34 -18.77
CA LEU A 41 1.22 2.17 -19.85
C LEU A 41 0.28 3.34 -20.10
N PHE A 42 0.82 4.53 -20.05
CA PHE A 42 0.13 5.76 -20.34
C PHE A 42 0.88 6.51 -21.44
N ALA A 43 0.21 6.77 -22.55
CA ALA A 43 0.76 7.55 -23.65
C ALA A 43 -0.15 8.73 -23.95
N SER A 44 0.43 9.91 -24.13
CA SER A 44 -0.28 11.12 -24.55
C SER A 44 0.50 11.84 -25.63
N ALA A 45 -0.24 12.44 -26.56
CA ALA A 45 0.31 13.30 -27.60
C ALA A 45 -0.41 14.63 -27.55
N TYR A 46 0.34 15.70 -27.44
CA TYR A 46 -0.16 17.07 -27.45
C TYR A 46 0.26 17.75 -28.78
N ARG A 47 -0.71 18.26 -29.51
CA ARG A 47 -0.53 18.86 -30.84
C ARG A 47 -1.25 20.22 -30.89
N PRO A 48 -0.68 21.28 -30.28
CA PRO A 48 -1.27 22.60 -30.34
C PRO A 48 -1.23 23.18 -31.77
N THR A 49 -2.12 24.11 -32.07
CA THR A 49 -2.13 24.85 -33.36
C THR A 49 -0.93 25.77 -33.44
N GLU A 50 -0.48 26.31 -32.32
CA GLU A 50 0.74 27.12 -32.17
C GLU A 50 1.53 26.62 -30.96
N GLY A 51 2.86 26.51 -31.10
CA GLY A 51 3.77 26.02 -30.04
C GLY A 51 4.28 24.60 -30.26
N ASP A 52 5.10 24.12 -29.32
CA ASP A 52 5.81 22.87 -29.43
C ASP A 52 4.87 21.66 -29.25
N LYS A 53 5.05 20.66 -30.11
CA LYS A 53 4.38 19.36 -30.00
C LYS A 53 5.09 18.55 -28.96
N SER A 54 4.33 17.77 -28.18
CA SER A 54 4.91 16.84 -27.21
C SER A 54 4.27 15.47 -27.25
N ASN A 55 5.10 14.45 -27.08
CA ASN A 55 4.70 13.08 -26.80
C ASN A 55 5.21 12.71 -25.42
N ASN A 56 4.36 12.08 -24.63
CA ASN A 56 4.73 11.59 -23.32
C ASN A 56 4.31 10.13 -23.19
N ILE A 57 5.24 9.29 -22.74
CA ILE A 57 5.01 7.88 -22.45
C ILE A 57 5.47 7.64 -21.02
N ASN A 58 4.55 7.20 -20.17
CA ASN A 58 4.82 6.80 -18.80
C ASN A 58 4.46 5.33 -18.64
N THR A 59 5.37 4.58 -18.06
CA THR A 59 5.09 3.22 -17.68
C THR A 59 5.57 2.96 -16.26
N TYR A 60 4.77 2.28 -15.48
CA TYR A 60 5.12 1.84 -14.14
C TYR A 60 4.47 0.50 -13.84
N GLY A 61 5.07 -0.24 -12.96
CA GLY A 61 4.54 -1.55 -12.59
C GLY A 61 5.47 -2.33 -11.69
N THR A 62 5.19 -3.62 -11.58
CA THR A 62 5.95 -4.54 -10.76
C THR A 62 6.37 -5.75 -11.55
N ALA A 63 7.68 -6.03 -11.60
CA ALA A 63 8.23 -7.29 -12.05
C ALA A 63 8.47 -8.21 -10.87
N GLY A 64 8.26 -9.52 -11.02
CA GLY A 64 8.43 -10.42 -9.90
C GLY A 64 8.67 -11.87 -10.25
N LEU A 65 9.23 -12.58 -9.29
CA LEU A 65 9.43 -14.01 -9.31
C LEU A 65 8.77 -14.66 -8.10
N ASN A 66 8.10 -15.78 -8.33
CA ASN A 66 7.57 -16.63 -7.28
C ASN A 66 8.37 -17.93 -7.24
N VAL A 67 8.85 -18.29 -6.06
CA VAL A 67 9.53 -19.58 -5.82
C VAL A 67 8.99 -20.14 -4.51
N GLN A 68 8.10 -21.12 -4.60
CA GLN A 68 7.37 -21.66 -3.44
C GLN A 68 6.70 -20.53 -2.63
N PRO A 69 6.86 -20.42 -1.28
CA PRO A 69 6.22 -19.36 -0.51
C PRO A 69 6.88 -17.97 -0.68
N TRP A 70 8.05 -17.89 -1.31
CA TRP A 70 8.79 -16.66 -1.49
C TRP A 70 8.35 -15.89 -2.74
N ARG A 71 8.28 -14.57 -2.61
CA ARG A 71 7.84 -13.64 -3.64
C ARG A 71 8.82 -12.49 -3.75
N LEU A 72 9.66 -12.49 -4.79
CA LEU A 72 10.51 -11.34 -5.13
C LEU A 72 9.68 -10.35 -5.96
N ARG A 73 9.78 -9.06 -5.65
CA ARG A 73 9.12 -7.97 -6.37
C ARG A 73 10.09 -6.83 -6.57
N SER A 74 10.00 -6.21 -7.75
CA SER A 74 10.74 -5.00 -8.09
C SER A 74 9.78 -4.02 -8.75
N ASP A 75 9.53 -2.90 -8.09
CA ASP A 75 8.67 -1.84 -8.62
C ASP A 75 9.51 -0.92 -9.49
N TYR A 76 9.09 -0.73 -10.73
CA TYR A 76 9.78 0.07 -11.73
C TYR A 76 8.91 1.20 -12.26
N GLN A 77 9.56 2.24 -12.74
CA GLN A 77 8.91 3.34 -13.46
C GLN A 77 9.81 3.83 -14.58
N TYR A 78 9.18 4.20 -15.69
CA TYR A 78 9.85 4.75 -16.86
C TYR A 78 9.02 5.90 -17.42
N GLU A 79 9.66 7.02 -17.66
CA GLU A 79 9.06 8.20 -18.24
C GLU A 79 9.88 8.61 -19.47
N GLN A 80 9.19 8.86 -20.57
CA GLN A 80 9.77 9.41 -21.78
C GLN A 80 8.95 10.60 -22.23
N THR A 81 9.60 11.75 -22.35
CA THR A 81 9.01 12.97 -22.89
C THR A 81 9.80 13.37 -24.13
N GLN A 82 9.11 13.52 -25.23
CA GLN A 82 9.66 14.00 -26.49
C GLN A 82 8.92 15.26 -26.91
N THR A 83 9.65 16.35 -27.04
CA THR A 83 9.20 17.61 -27.65
C THR A 83 9.95 17.82 -28.97
N ASP A 84 9.54 18.82 -29.76
CA ASP A 84 10.21 19.13 -31.04
C ASP A 84 11.71 19.39 -30.87
N ASN A 85 12.14 19.90 -29.72
CA ASN A 85 13.52 20.27 -29.44
C ASN A 85 14.25 19.42 -28.39
N GLN A 86 13.55 18.53 -27.68
CA GLN A 86 14.12 17.75 -26.58
C GLN A 86 13.57 16.34 -26.51
N HIS A 87 14.47 15.42 -26.24
CA HIS A 87 14.13 14.05 -25.91
C HIS A 87 14.70 13.72 -24.53
N LYS A 88 13.82 13.44 -23.57
CA LYS A 88 14.19 13.07 -22.21
C LYS A 88 13.58 11.73 -21.87
N SER A 89 14.40 10.80 -21.40
CA SER A 89 13.94 9.53 -20.87
C SER A 89 14.56 9.29 -19.51
N THR A 90 13.76 8.80 -18.58
CA THR A 90 14.21 8.50 -17.21
C THR A 90 13.58 7.18 -16.80
N GLY A 91 14.42 6.23 -16.42
CA GLY A 91 13.98 4.95 -15.86
C GLY A 91 14.55 4.78 -14.46
N SER A 92 13.76 4.27 -13.54
CA SER A 92 14.20 3.97 -12.18
C SER A 92 13.51 2.74 -11.61
N ILE A 93 14.24 2.06 -10.71
CA ILE A 93 13.67 1.04 -9.84
C ILE A 93 13.38 1.74 -8.51
N ALA A 94 12.11 1.76 -8.13
CA ALA A 94 11.68 2.45 -6.91
C ALA A 94 12.02 1.64 -5.66
N ARG A 95 11.84 0.32 -5.72
CA ARG A 95 12.20 -0.61 -4.63
C ARG A 95 12.28 -2.04 -5.12
N THR A 96 13.10 -2.84 -4.42
CA THR A 96 13.17 -4.30 -4.60
C THR A 96 13.06 -4.97 -3.24
N TYR A 97 12.11 -5.91 -3.13
CA TYR A 97 11.85 -6.62 -1.88
C TYR A 97 11.44 -8.06 -2.09
N LEU A 98 11.71 -8.87 -1.10
CA LEU A 98 11.33 -10.27 -1.00
C LEU A 98 10.33 -10.41 0.12
N PHE A 99 9.22 -11.09 -0.10
CA PHE A 99 8.28 -11.35 0.96
C PHE A 99 7.78 -12.78 1.00
N ARG A 100 7.33 -13.18 2.17
CA ARG A 100 6.73 -14.48 2.44
C ARG A 100 5.50 -14.32 3.32
N PRO A 101 4.34 -14.87 2.92
CA PRO A 101 3.20 -15.01 3.82
C PRO A 101 3.51 -16.03 4.93
N LEU A 102 3.04 -15.74 6.13
CA LEU A 102 3.11 -16.61 7.31
C LEU A 102 1.68 -16.87 7.81
N PRO A 103 0.95 -17.82 7.18
CA PRO A 103 -0.48 -17.99 7.43
C PRO A 103 -0.81 -18.30 8.89
N THR A 104 0.01 -19.08 9.59
CA THR A 104 -0.18 -19.44 11.00
C THR A 104 -0.12 -18.24 11.94
N LEU A 105 0.57 -17.17 11.56
CA LEU A 105 0.67 -15.92 12.32
C LEU A 105 -0.26 -14.82 11.78
N GLY A 106 -0.99 -15.09 10.68
CA GLY A 106 -1.74 -14.06 9.99
C GLY A 106 -0.87 -12.88 9.56
N ALA A 107 0.40 -13.14 9.23
CA ALA A 107 1.42 -12.13 9.04
C ALA A 107 2.17 -12.29 7.73
N ARG A 108 2.88 -11.24 7.35
CA ARG A 108 3.81 -11.22 6.23
C ARG A 108 5.20 -10.81 6.72
N LEU A 109 6.20 -11.60 6.34
CA LEU A 109 7.61 -11.23 6.47
C LEU A 109 8.05 -10.57 5.17
N THR A 110 8.63 -9.38 5.25
CA THR A 110 9.19 -8.64 4.12
C THR A 110 10.67 -8.36 4.38
N LEU A 111 11.52 -8.55 3.39
CA LEU A 111 12.97 -8.33 3.44
C LEU A 111 13.38 -7.48 2.23
N GLY A 112 14.24 -6.50 2.43
CA GLY A 112 14.75 -5.63 1.38
C GLY A 112 14.27 -4.20 1.51
N GLU A 113 13.99 -3.55 0.39
CA GLU A 113 13.54 -2.17 0.35
C GLU A 113 12.04 -2.07 0.57
N SER A 114 11.62 -1.35 1.57
CA SER A 114 10.21 -1.18 1.94
C SER A 114 9.97 0.23 2.49
N ASP A 115 8.70 0.55 2.65
CA ASP A 115 8.25 1.79 3.27
C ASP A 115 7.61 1.44 4.62
N LEU A 116 8.08 2.07 5.69
CA LEU A 116 7.46 1.93 7.00
C LEU A 116 6.06 2.55 6.94
N SER A 117 5.04 1.71 7.04
CA SER A 117 3.65 2.12 7.12
C SER A 117 3.22 2.07 8.56
N SER A 118 3.45 3.14 9.29
CA SER A 118 3.04 3.27 10.68
C SER A 118 1.73 4.05 10.77
N SER A 119 0.88 3.63 11.69
CA SER A 119 -0.33 4.37 12.06
C SER A 119 -0.05 5.44 13.13
N ILE A 120 1.11 5.35 13.78
CA ILE A 120 1.47 6.13 14.97
C ILE A 120 2.60 7.10 14.65
N PHE A 121 3.56 6.67 13.84
CA PHE A 121 4.76 7.41 13.50
C PHE A 121 4.74 7.84 12.04
N ASP A 122 5.53 8.85 11.71
CA ASP A 122 5.73 9.24 10.32
C ASP A 122 6.39 8.09 9.54
N GLY A 123 5.87 7.83 8.33
CA GLY A 123 6.39 6.81 7.45
C GLY A 123 7.67 7.27 6.75
N PHE A 124 8.59 6.35 6.52
CA PHE A 124 9.81 6.59 5.75
C PHE A 124 10.24 5.32 5.02
N SER A 125 11.02 5.51 3.96
CA SER A 125 11.60 4.39 3.20
C SER A 125 12.82 3.81 3.92
N TYR A 126 12.99 2.50 3.88
CA TYR A 126 14.12 1.82 4.52
C TYR A 126 14.54 0.56 3.74
N THR A 127 15.70 0.05 4.08
CA THR A 127 16.17 -1.28 3.69
C THR A 127 16.37 -2.12 4.94
N GLY A 128 15.67 -3.24 5.01
CA GLY A 128 15.70 -4.06 6.22
C GLY A 128 14.72 -5.23 6.23
N ALA A 129 14.14 -5.49 7.38
CA ALA A 129 13.17 -6.56 7.59
C ALA A 129 11.93 -6.03 8.31
N GLU A 130 10.76 -6.53 7.93
CA GLU A 130 9.49 -6.23 8.55
C GLU A 130 8.66 -7.49 8.72
N LEU A 131 8.07 -7.63 9.89
CA LEU A 131 7.03 -8.61 10.18
C LEU A 131 5.77 -7.84 10.57
N SER A 132 4.74 -7.94 9.74
CA SER A 132 3.48 -7.23 9.99
C SER A 132 2.27 -8.14 9.80
N SER A 133 1.22 -7.90 10.59
CA SER A 133 -0.07 -8.56 10.38
C SER A 133 -0.61 -8.21 9.00
N ASP A 134 -1.19 -9.18 8.30
CA ASP A 134 -1.71 -8.99 6.94
C ASP A 134 -3.22 -9.23 6.91
N ASP A 135 -3.98 -8.15 6.92
CA ASP A 135 -5.45 -8.19 6.89
C ASP A 135 -6.02 -8.91 5.65
N ARG A 136 -5.22 -9.08 4.58
CA ARG A 136 -5.64 -9.82 3.39
C ARG A 136 -5.80 -11.31 3.65
N MET A 137 -5.17 -11.82 4.71
CA MET A 137 -5.34 -13.19 5.20
C MET A 137 -6.65 -13.39 5.97
N LEU A 138 -7.33 -12.29 6.32
CA LEU A 138 -8.62 -12.32 6.99
C LEU A 138 -9.78 -12.42 5.99
N PRO A 139 -10.92 -12.99 6.39
CA PRO A 139 -12.17 -12.85 5.66
C PRO A 139 -12.48 -11.38 5.35
N ARG A 140 -13.13 -11.11 4.23
CA ARG A 140 -13.42 -9.73 3.79
C ARG A 140 -14.16 -8.92 4.84
N GLU A 141 -15.08 -9.56 5.55
CA GLU A 141 -15.91 -8.95 6.59
C GLU A 141 -15.09 -8.53 7.82
N LEU A 142 -13.89 -9.09 7.96
CA LEU A 142 -12.97 -8.80 9.07
C LEU A 142 -11.84 -7.84 8.67
N ARG A 143 -11.73 -7.47 7.39
CA ARG A 143 -10.71 -6.53 6.92
C ARG A 143 -11.06 -5.10 7.26
N GLY A 144 -10.04 -4.29 7.44
CA GLY A 144 -10.20 -2.86 7.64
C GLY A 144 -10.58 -2.11 6.35
N TYR A 145 -10.82 -0.83 6.49
CA TYR A 145 -11.29 0.11 5.47
C TYR A 145 -10.19 0.46 4.45
N ALA A 146 -10.55 0.60 3.17
CA ALA A 146 -9.66 1.13 2.13
C ALA A 146 -9.86 2.66 1.97
N PRO A 147 -8.79 3.46 1.82
CA PRO A 147 -8.91 4.90 1.66
C PRO A 147 -9.55 5.27 0.32
N GLN A 148 -10.45 6.26 0.34
CA GLN A 148 -11.00 6.91 -0.85
C GLN A 148 -10.26 8.21 -1.13
N ILE A 149 -9.97 8.48 -2.41
CA ILE A 149 -9.45 9.77 -2.84
C ILE A 149 -10.57 10.50 -3.59
N ASN A 150 -10.98 11.64 -3.06
CA ASN A 150 -11.97 12.50 -3.66
C ASN A 150 -11.27 13.77 -4.19
N GLY A 151 -11.61 14.19 -5.38
CA GLY A 151 -11.05 15.39 -5.98
C GLY A 151 -11.95 16.01 -7.03
N MET A 152 -11.49 17.11 -7.62
CA MET A 152 -12.16 17.85 -8.68
C MET A 152 -11.19 18.07 -9.83
N ALA A 153 -11.59 17.76 -11.04
CA ALA A 153 -10.90 18.11 -12.28
C ALA A 153 -11.68 19.22 -13.03
N GLN A 154 -10.99 20.24 -13.50
CA GLN A 154 -11.63 21.33 -14.24
C GLN A 154 -11.77 21.01 -15.73
N THR A 155 -10.84 20.25 -16.25
CA THR A 155 -10.81 19.75 -17.62
C THR A 155 -10.61 18.22 -17.60
N HIS A 156 -10.40 17.60 -18.75
CA HIS A 156 -9.86 16.24 -18.76
C HIS A 156 -8.47 16.27 -18.10
N ALA A 157 -8.30 15.47 -17.06
CA ALA A 157 -7.08 15.51 -16.26
C ALA A 157 -6.49 14.11 -16.05
N THR A 158 -5.18 14.08 -15.83
CA THR A 158 -4.48 12.89 -15.37
C THR A 158 -4.28 13.02 -13.87
N VAL A 159 -4.87 12.10 -13.11
CA VAL A 159 -4.67 12.00 -11.67
C VAL A 159 -3.58 10.98 -11.39
N THR A 160 -2.51 11.43 -10.76
CA THR A 160 -1.37 10.61 -10.33
C THR A 160 -1.34 10.59 -8.82
N VAL A 161 -1.39 9.39 -8.24
CA VAL A 161 -1.29 9.19 -6.79
C VAL A 161 0.08 8.61 -6.48
N SER A 162 0.81 9.26 -5.60
CA SER A 162 2.15 8.83 -5.18
C SER A 162 2.20 8.63 -3.67
N TYR A 163 3.02 7.68 -3.25
CA TYR A 163 3.37 7.44 -1.85
C TYR A 163 4.87 7.37 -1.71
N ALA A 164 5.45 8.14 -0.80
CA ALA A 164 6.90 8.24 -0.60
C ALA A 164 7.69 8.48 -1.92
N GLY A 165 7.16 9.34 -2.80
CA GLY A 165 7.77 9.66 -4.10
C GLY A 165 7.56 8.63 -5.21
N ARG A 166 6.89 7.50 -4.93
CA ARG A 166 6.58 6.44 -5.90
C ARG A 166 5.15 6.55 -6.38
N VAL A 167 4.95 6.50 -7.70
CA VAL A 167 3.60 6.41 -8.29
C VAL A 167 2.99 5.05 -7.96
N ILE A 168 1.82 5.07 -7.31
CA ILE A 168 1.07 3.87 -6.94
C ILE A 168 -0.21 3.70 -7.75
N TYR A 169 -0.72 4.78 -8.33
CA TYR A 169 -1.91 4.77 -9.16
C TYR A 169 -1.92 5.95 -10.12
N GLN A 170 -2.40 5.74 -11.34
CA GLN A 170 -2.60 6.80 -12.32
C GLN A 170 -3.84 6.51 -13.16
N THR A 171 -4.68 7.51 -13.36
CA THR A 171 -5.88 7.39 -14.17
C THR A 171 -6.21 8.72 -14.85
N LYS A 172 -7.01 8.65 -15.94
CA LYS A 172 -7.64 9.84 -16.54
C LYS A 172 -9.04 10.01 -15.98
N VAL A 173 -9.37 11.25 -15.69
CA VAL A 173 -10.72 11.64 -15.23
C VAL A 173 -11.31 12.67 -16.16
N ALA A 174 -12.64 12.63 -16.31
CA ALA A 174 -13.41 13.65 -17.01
C ALA A 174 -13.53 14.92 -16.14
N PRO A 175 -13.88 16.05 -16.73
CA PRO A 175 -14.21 17.26 -15.97
C PRO A 175 -15.30 16.98 -14.93
N GLY A 176 -15.11 17.47 -13.72
CA GLY A 176 -16.05 17.30 -12.61
C GLY A 176 -15.43 16.62 -11.39
N PRO A 177 -16.27 16.26 -10.41
CA PRO A 177 -15.83 15.51 -9.24
C PRO A 177 -15.42 14.09 -9.63
N PHE A 178 -14.33 13.60 -9.03
CA PHE A 178 -13.87 12.22 -9.20
C PHE A 178 -13.67 11.53 -7.86
N ILE A 179 -13.84 10.21 -7.85
CA ILE A 179 -13.64 9.36 -6.69
C ILE A 179 -12.78 8.15 -7.14
N ILE A 180 -11.66 7.94 -6.46
CA ILE A 180 -10.80 6.76 -6.67
C ILE A 180 -11.00 5.83 -5.47
N THR A 181 -11.47 4.62 -5.73
CA THR A 181 -11.78 3.59 -4.72
C THR A 181 -10.96 2.32 -4.89
N ASP A 182 -10.27 2.19 -6.02
CA ASP A 182 -9.62 0.98 -6.50
C ASP A 182 -8.10 1.02 -6.40
N LEU A 183 -7.58 1.69 -5.36
CA LEU A 183 -6.15 1.64 -5.06
C LEU A 183 -5.75 0.20 -4.77
N ASN A 184 -4.87 -0.36 -5.62
CA ASN A 184 -4.42 -1.75 -5.53
C ASN A 184 -3.55 -2.06 -4.30
N GLN A 185 -3.29 -1.09 -3.45
CA GLN A 185 -2.43 -1.23 -2.27
C GLN A 185 -3.11 -0.63 -1.04
N SER A 186 -3.09 -1.38 0.05
CA SER A 186 -3.37 -0.83 1.38
C SER A 186 -2.21 0.10 1.76
N VAL A 187 -2.34 1.37 1.41
CA VAL A 187 -1.35 2.39 1.75
C VAL A 187 -1.84 3.12 2.99
N GLN A 188 -1.01 3.16 4.02
CA GLN A 188 -1.23 3.96 5.21
C GLN A 188 -0.22 5.10 5.21
N GLY A 189 -0.67 6.31 5.46
CA GLY A 189 0.16 7.50 5.47
C GLY A 189 -0.36 8.60 4.55
N THR A 190 0.47 9.56 4.25
CA THR A 190 0.12 10.67 3.37
C THR A 190 0.33 10.30 1.92
N LEU A 191 -0.73 10.39 1.13
CA LEU A 191 -0.69 10.24 -0.32
C LEU A 191 -0.58 11.61 -0.97
N ASP A 192 0.36 11.76 -1.87
CA ASP A 192 0.48 12.94 -2.73
C ASP A 192 -0.37 12.70 -3.98
N VAL A 193 -1.41 13.49 -4.14
CA VAL A 193 -2.30 13.45 -5.31
C VAL A 193 -1.98 14.64 -6.21
N LYS A 194 -1.59 14.34 -7.44
CA LYS A 194 -1.29 15.32 -8.47
C LYS A 194 -2.33 15.22 -9.58
N VAL A 195 -3.08 16.27 -9.79
CA VAL A 195 -4.04 16.43 -10.89
C VAL A 195 -3.38 17.29 -11.96
N THR A 196 -3.09 16.69 -13.11
CA THR A 196 -2.52 17.40 -14.26
C THR A 196 -3.62 17.58 -15.28
N GLU A 197 -4.04 18.81 -15.45
CA GLU A 197 -5.08 19.21 -16.40
C GLU A 197 -4.58 19.14 -17.84
N GLU A 198 -5.48 19.11 -18.82
CA GLU A 198 -5.14 19.03 -20.24
C GLU A 198 -4.34 20.22 -20.74
N ASP A 199 -4.56 21.40 -20.13
CA ASP A 199 -3.82 22.65 -20.43
C ASP A 199 -2.45 22.74 -19.72
N GLY A 200 -2.03 21.68 -19.02
CA GLY A 200 -0.75 21.59 -18.32
C GLY A 200 -0.76 22.19 -16.91
N ARG A 201 -1.86 22.78 -16.44
CA ARG A 201 -1.98 23.18 -15.03
C ARG A 201 -1.91 21.98 -14.12
N VAL A 202 -1.19 22.14 -13.02
CA VAL A 202 -1.01 21.10 -12.03
C VAL A 202 -1.58 21.57 -10.70
N ASN A 203 -2.51 20.81 -10.16
CA ASN A 203 -3.00 20.95 -8.79
C ASN A 203 -2.55 19.76 -7.98
N SER A 204 -1.97 20.01 -6.81
CA SER A 204 -1.49 18.96 -5.93
C SER A 204 -2.09 19.11 -4.54
N PHE A 205 -2.53 18.02 -3.96
CA PHE A 205 -3.04 18.01 -2.60
C PHE A 205 -2.64 16.68 -1.93
N GLN A 206 -2.67 16.71 -0.62
CA GLN A 206 -2.36 15.53 0.17
C GLN A 206 -3.65 14.93 0.71
N VAL A 207 -3.73 13.61 0.66
CA VAL A 207 -4.81 12.84 1.27
C VAL A 207 -4.18 11.98 2.36
N SER A 208 -4.57 12.22 3.58
CA SER A 208 -4.23 11.29 4.65
C SER A 208 -5.03 10.01 4.42
N ALA A 209 -4.34 8.94 4.12
CA ALA A 209 -4.91 7.59 4.11
C ALA A 209 -5.10 7.08 5.55
N ALA A 210 -5.54 7.96 6.43
CA ALA A 210 -6.02 7.58 7.73
C ALA A 210 -7.39 6.93 7.54
N SER A 211 -7.39 5.64 7.35
CA SER A 211 -8.47 4.84 7.93
C SER A 211 -8.54 5.19 9.41
N THR A 212 -9.57 4.82 10.12
CA THR A 212 -9.50 4.78 11.59
C THR A 212 -8.47 3.68 11.95
N PRO A 213 -7.18 4.01 11.97
CA PRO A 213 -6.11 3.01 11.85
C PRO A 213 -6.02 2.18 13.11
N PHE A 214 -6.64 2.66 14.17
CA PHE A 214 -6.54 2.07 15.49
C PHE A 214 -7.77 1.25 15.86
N LEU A 215 -8.86 1.31 15.08
CA LEU A 215 -10.03 0.49 15.38
C LEU A 215 -9.77 -0.96 14.94
N THR A 216 -9.30 -1.75 15.88
CA THR A 216 -9.11 -3.19 15.73
C THR A 216 -10.34 -3.91 16.28
N ARG A 217 -10.85 -4.89 15.54
CA ARG A 217 -12.01 -5.67 15.97
C ARG A 217 -11.74 -6.38 17.29
N GLN A 218 -12.78 -6.52 18.08
CA GLN A 218 -12.69 -7.18 19.39
C GLN A 218 -12.01 -8.55 19.29
N GLY A 219 -11.01 -8.79 20.12
CA GLY A 219 -10.22 -10.02 20.17
C GLY A 219 -9.13 -10.14 19.12
N GLN A 220 -9.06 -9.22 18.15
CA GLN A 220 -7.99 -9.20 17.15
C GLN A 220 -6.78 -8.39 17.62
N LEU A 221 -5.61 -8.80 17.16
CA LEU A 221 -4.34 -8.11 17.34
C LEU A 221 -3.76 -7.77 15.97
N ARG A 222 -3.47 -6.50 15.75
CA ARG A 222 -2.70 -6.02 14.60
C ARG A 222 -1.35 -5.56 15.11
N TYR A 223 -0.29 -5.92 14.41
CA TYR A 223 1.08 -5.56 14.81
C TYR A 223 1.97 -5.36 13.59
N SER A 224 3.00 -4.54 13.76
CA SER A 224 4.10 -4.39 12.83
C SER A 224 5.40 -4.21 13.61
N ILE A 225 6.42 -4.97 13.22
CA ILE A 225 7.77 -4.86 13.76
C ILE A 225 8.70 -4.73 12.58
N ALA A 226 9.43 -3.63 12.52
CA ALA A 226 10.38 -3.34 11.44
C ALA A 226 11.74 -2.92 11.98
N THR A 227 12.78 -3.35 11.31
CA THR A 227 14.15 -2.94 11.61
C THR A 227 14.96 -2.85 10.32
N GLY A 228 15.90 -1.95 10.28
CA GLY A 228 16.74 -1.75 9.11
C GLY A 228 17.46 -0.42 9.15
N ARG A 229 17.77 0.07 7.96
CA ARG A 229 18.44 1.35 7.75
C ARG A 229 17.51 2.27 6.97
N ALA A 230 17.25 3.44 7.52
CA ALA A 230 16.42 4.44 6.87
C ALA A 230 17.10 4.93 5.57
N ARG A 231 16.29 5.16 4.53
CA ARG A 231 16.78 5.67 3.25
C ARG A 231 16.41 7.14 3.11
N PRO A 232 17.35 8.00 2.71
CA PRO A 232 17.06 9.39 2.42
C PRO A 232 15.99 9.50 1.33
N SER A 233 14.98 10.33 1.56
CA SER A 233 13.95 10.67 0.56
C SER A 233 14.06 12.13 0.19
N LEU A 234 13.68 12.49 -1.03
CA LEU A 234 13.64 13.88 -1.49
C LEU A 234 12.70 14.76 -0.67
N SER A 235 11.71 14.16 -0.02
CA SER A 235 10.69 14.86 0.77
C SER A 235 10.92 14.84 2.28
N HIS A 236 11.79 13.97 2.78
CA HIS A 236 12.08 13.84 4.21
C HIS A 236 13.58 13.70 4.42
N HIS A 237 14.16 14.61 5.19
CA HIS A 237 15.55 14.51 5.63
C HIS A 237 15.64 13.50 6.77
N VAL A 238 15.44 12.22 6.44
CA VAL A 238 15.70 11.13 7.39
C VAL A 238 17.18 10.84 7.35
N ALA A 239 17.82 10.85 8.51
CA ALA A 239 19.21 10.45 8.63
C ALA A 239 19.39 8.98 8.21
N ASP A 240 20.51 8.67 7.55
CA ASP A 240 20.88 7.30 7.15
C ASP A 240 21.29 6.48 8.39
N GLU A 241 20.34 6.21 9.26
CA GLU A 241 20.55 5.55 10.55
C GLU A 241 19.78 4.23 10.65
N THR A 242 20.27 3.36 11.51
CA THR A 242 19.54 2.13 11.86
C THR A 242 18.38 2.46 12.76
N PHE A 243 17.26 1.75 12.56
CA PHE A 243 16.07 1.92 13.37
C PHE A 243 15.47 0.58 13.79
N LEU A 244 14.66 0.64 14.84
CA LEU A 244 13.73 -0.39 15.28
C LEU A 244 12.39 0.25 15.53
N SER A 245 11.35 -0.22 14.84
CA SER A 245 9.97 0.17 15.05
C SER A 245 9.16 -1.03 15.48
N SER A 246 8.30 -0.84 16.45
CA SER A 246 7.30 -1.84 16.86
C SER A 246 6.01 -1.12 17.20
N GLU A 247 4.92 -1.53 16.60
CA GLU A 247 3.59 -1.00 16.90
C GLU A 247 2.57 -2.13 16.98
N GLY A 248 1.50 -1.89 17.73
CA GLY A 248 0.41 -2.84 17.87
C GLY A 248 -0.90 -2.17 18.24
N SER A 249 -1.98 -2.81 17.85
CA SER A 249 -3.34 -2.43 18.21
C SER A 249 -4.14 -3.67 18.57
N TRP A 250 -4.79 -3.65 19.72
CA TRP A 250 -5.62 -4.73 20.22
C TRP A 250 -7.04 -4.27 20.46
N GLY A 251 -8.00 -4.96 19.86
CA GLY A 251 -9.41 -4.72 20.08
C GLY A 251 -9.88 -5.27 21.42
N MET A 252 -10.00 -4.41 22.42
CA MET A 252 -10.51 -4.78 23.75
C MET A 252 -12.02 -5.00 23.75
N LEU A 253 -12.74 -4.07 23.15
CA LEU A 253 -14.21 -4.07 23.05
C LEU A 253 -14.64 -3.86 21.60
N SER A 254 -15.91 -3.98 21.32
CA SER A 254 -16.46 -3.75 19.98
C SER A 254 -16.22 -2.33 19.43
N ASN A 255 -16.03 -1.36 20.30
CA ASN A 255 -15.85 0.06 19.99
C ASN A 255 -14.58 0.66 20.61
N THR A 256 -13.71 -0.16 21.21
CA THR A 256 -12.54 0.33 21.92
C THR A 256 -11.32 -0.53 21.59
N SER A 257 -10.26 0.11 21.14
CA SER A 257 -8.98 -0.53 20.88
C SER A 257 -7.87 0.13 21.67
N LEU A 258 -6.99 -0.67 22.24
CA LEU A 258 -5.74 -0.22 22.83
C LEU A 258 -4.67 -0.28 21.76
N TYR A 259 -3.94 0.79 21.57
CA TYR A 259 -2.82 0.83 20.62
C TYR A 259 -1.58 1.48 21.21
N GLY A 260 -0.43 1.11 20.69
CA GLY A 260 0.84 1.69 21.11
C GLY A 260 1.97 1.33 20.19
N GLY A 261 3.07 2.07 20.31
CA GLY A 261 4.24 1.85 19.51
C GLY A 261 5.49 2.47 20.10
N ILE A 262 6.62 1.96 19.62
CA ILE A 262 7.97 2.42 19.96
C ILE A 262 8.74 2.56 18.65
N LEU A 263 9.40 3.70 18.48
CA LEU A 263 10.36 3.94 17.40
C LEU A 263 11.69 4.40 17.99
N LEU A 264 12.71 3.63 17.70
CA LEU A 264 14.10 3.91 18.10
C LEU A 264 14.92 4.12 16.81
N SER A 265 15.74 5.16 16.75
CA SER A 265 16.64 5.39 15.61
C SER A 265 17.93 6.06 16.07
N GLY A 266 19.07 5.53 15.60
CA GLY A 266 20.37 5.98 16.03
C GLY A 266 20.58 5.91 17.54
N GLU A 267 21.47 6.73 18.05
CA GLU A 267 21.80 6.75 19.50
C GLU A 267 20.81 7.59 20.32
N ASN A 268 20.12 8.55 19.71
CA ASN A 268 19.43 9.61 20.44
C ASN A 268 17.93 9.73 20.15
N TYR A 269 17.41 9.10 19.11
CA TYR A 269 15.98 9.23 18.79
C TYR A 269 15.18 8.10 19.42
N ARG A 270 14.24 8.47 20.26
CA ARG A 270 13.30 7.54 20.91
C ARG A 270 11.91 8.16 20.91
N SER A 271 10.96 7.50 20.33
CA SER A 271 9.54 7.89 20.36
C SER A 271 8.69 6.75 20.89
N VAL A 272 7.79 7.07 21.78
CA VAL A 272 6.83 6.13 22.36
C VAL A 272 5.45 6.74 22.28
N ALA A 273 4.48 5.98 21.84
CA ALA A 273 3.08 6.39 21.82
C ALA A 273 2.20 5.31 22.41
N LEU A 274 1.17 5.74 23.11
CA LEU A 274 0.12 4.88 23.68
C LEU A 274 -1.21 5.61 23.56
N GLY A 275 -2.27 4.89 23.23
CA GLY A 275 -3.60 5.46 23.11
C GLY A 275 -4.71 4.41 23.20
N ILE A 276 -5.91 4.91 23.31
CA ILE A 276 -7.13 4.13 23.41
C ILE A 276 -8.20 4.74 22.51
#